data_d48eb1b899ce651d572e6485d9a983bd
#
_entry.id   d48eb1b899ce651d572e6485d9a983bd
#
_cell.length_a   1.000
_cell.length_b   1.000
_cell.length_c   1.000
_cell.angle_alpha   90.00
_cell.angle_beta   90.00
_cell.angle_gamma   90.00
#
_symmetry.space_group_name_H-M   'P 1'
#
loop_
_entity.id
_entity.type
_entity.pdbx_description
1 polymer ?
#
loop_
_entity_poly.entity_id
_entity_poly.type
_entity_poly.pdbx_seq_one_letter_code
_entity_poly.pdbx_strand_id
1 'polypeptide(L)'
;MNIPNTQEMPNPFGGPGPAPGGLPFPPPGAFGQPMYSQGMGSPGYGFAPNAPMPDVFLVLTVQLLVTFSFVTVFTFVESIKVFVKAHTWTYFVSYAVFFVSLISISCCGEFRRKHPWNLIALSILTLAMSYMVGMIASFYDTDSVIMAVGITALVCFTVVIFSLQTKYDFTSCHGVLFVCLIVLIVFSILCIFIRNKILDLVYASLGALLFTCFLAVDTQMLLGNKEMALSPEDYVFASLSLYTDIINIFLYILAIVVRSRN
;
A
#
# COMPACT_ATOMS: atom_id res chain seq x y z
N MET A 1 -11.08 -66.82 -54.89
CA MET A 1 -9.72 -66.15 -54.85
C MET A 1 -9.67 -65.24 -53.62
N ASN A 2 -8.93 -65.73 -52.60
CA ASN A 2 -8.75 -65.05 -51.34
C ASN A 2 -7.64 -64.00 -51.49
N ILE A 3 -7.91 -62.78 -51.03
CA ILE A 3 -6.90 -61.73 -50.87
C ILE A 3 -6.48 -61.76 -49.41
N PRO A 4 -5.19 -61.82 -49.08
CA PRO A 4 -4.74 -61.96 -47.72
C PRO A 4 -4.66 -60.61 -47.02
N ASN A 5 -4.97 -60.66 -45.72
CA ASN A 5 -4.92 -59.69 -44.68
C ASN A 5 -3.61 -58.89 -44.63
N THR A 6 -3.69 -57.58 -44.61
CA THR A 6 -2.58 -56.70 -44.22
C THR A 6 -2.43 -56.76 -42.71
N GLN A 7 -1.29 -57.28 -42.25
CA GLN A 7 -0.87 -57.23 -40.86
C GLN A 7 -0.61 -55.77 -40.43
N GLU A 8 -1.32 -55.34 -39.44
CA GLU A 8 -1.02 -54.11 -38.68
C GLU A 8 0.27 -54.34 -37.89
N MET A 9 1.27 -53.49 -38.10
CA MET A 9 2.45 -53.44 -37.28
C MET A 9 2.12 -52.87 -35.88
N PRO A 10 2.66 -53.44 -34.78
CA PRO A 10 2.39 -52.94 -33.44
C PRO A 10 3.03 -51.58 -33.22
N ASN A 11 2.23 -50.65 -32.70
CA ASN A 11 2.66 -49.33 -32.29
C ASN A 11 3.61 -49.46 -31.05
N PRO A 12 4.87 -49.01 -31.07
CA PRO A 12 5.81 -49.16 -29.97
C PRO A 12 5.53 -48.27 -28.77
N PHE A 13 4.48 -47.45 -28.77
CA PHE A 13 4.11 -46.55 -27.70
C PHE A 13 2.73 -46.83 -27.07
N GLY A 14 2.18 -48.00 -27.27
CA GLY A 14 0.93 -48.45 -26.68
C GLY A 14 1.09 -48.84 -25.21
N GLY A 15 0.85 -47.89 -24.29
CA GLY A 15 0.64 -48.19 -22.88
C GLY A 15 -0.68 -48.94 -22.66
N PRO A 16 -0.85 -49.74 -21.57
CA PRO A 16 -2.06 -50.51 -21.30
C PRO A 16 -3.30 -49.65 -21.23
N GLY A 17 -4.34 -50.05 -21.96
CA GLY A 17 -5.63 -49.38 -21.99
C GLY A 17 -6.33 -49.36 -20.60
N PRO A 18 -7.28 -48.48 -20.38
CA PRO A 18 -7.92 -48.32 -19.09
C PRO A 18 -8.73 -49.52 -18.69
N ALA A 19 -8.53 -50.00 -17.46
CA ALA A 19 -9.37 -51.04 -16.85
C ALA A 19 -10.81 -50.53 -16.63
N PRO A 20 -11.84 -51.34 -16.87
CA PRO A 20 -13.22 -50.91 -16.66
C PRO A 20 -13.50 -50.72 -15.17
N GLY A 21 -13.81 -49.48 -14.76
CA GLY A 21 -14.28 -49.13 -13.41
C GLY A 21 -13.36 -48.29 -12.55
N GLY A 22 -12.22 -47.79 -13.06
CA GLY A 22 -11.36 -46.87 -12.34
C GLY A 22 -11.67 -45.41 -12.62
N LEU A 23 -11.75 -44.57 -11.60
CA LEU A 23 -11.76 -43.12 -11.75
C LEU A 23 -10.50 -42.69 -12.54
N PRO A 24 -10.61 -41.74 -13.49
CA PRO A 24 -9.48 -41.30 -14.31
C PRO A 24 -8.42 -40.65 -13.41
N PHE A 25 -7.23 -41.22 -13.38
CA PHE A 25 -6.07 -40.54 -12.76
C PHE A 25 -5.72 -39.30 -13.58
N PRO A 26 -5.48 -38.15 -12.92
CA PRO A 26 -5.02 -36.97 -13.63
C PRO A 26 -3.61 -37.24 -14.23
N PRO A 27 -3.28 -36.64 -15.38
CA PRO A 27 -2.01 -36.86 -16.06
C PRO A 27 -0.82 -36.41 -15.19
N PRO A 28 0.37 -37.04 -15.31
CA PRO A 28 1.56 -36.62 -14.61
C PRO A 28 1.94 -35.18 -14.97
N GLY A 29 1.86 -34.28 -14.02
CA GLY A 29 2.06 -32.83 -14.21
C GLY A 29 0.96 -31.97 -13.59
N ALA A 30 -0.15 -32.55 -13.14
CA ALA A 30 -1.24 -31.80 -12.50
C ALA A 30 -0.97 -31.41 -11.05
N PHE A 31 0.14 -31.87 -10.45
CA PHE A 31 0.56 -31.50 -9.11
C PHE A 31 1.62 -30.39 -9.20
N GLY A 32 1.19 -29.14 -9.33
CA GLY A 32 2.10 -28.01 -9.28
C GLY A 32 1.65 -26.71 -9.90
N GLN A 33 0.46 -26.67 -10.47
CA GLN A 33 -0.09 -25.39 -10.88
C GLN A 33 -1.16 -24.94 -9.89
N PRO A 34 -1.08 -23.74 -9.31
CA PRO A 34 -2.20 -23.14 -8.62
C PRO A 34 -3.33 -23.00 -9.64
N MET A 35 -4.54 -23.43 -9.24
CA MET A 35 -5.75 -23.39 -10.05
C MET A 35 -6.20 -21.95 -10.27
N TYR A 36 -5.48 -21.24 -11.16
CA TYR A 36 -5.95 -20.01 -11.75
C TYR A 36 -6.68 -20.39 -13.06
N SER A 37 -7.97 -20.18 -13.06
CA SER A 37 -8.81 -20.23 -14.22
C SER A 37 -8.14 -19.56 -15.43
N GLN A 38 -7.78 -20.32 -16.45
CA GLN A 38 -7.41 -19.81 -17.76
C GLN A 38 -8.63 -19.14 -18.40
N GLY A 39 -8.83 -17.87 -18.11
CA GLY A 39 -9.61 -16.99 -18.95
C GLY A 39 -8.73 -16.54 -20.11
N MET A 40 -8.89 -17.11 -21.29
CA MET A 40 -8.37 -16.57 -22.54
C MET A 40 -9.03 -15.21 -22.78
N GLY A 41 -8.39 -14.13 -22.35
CA GLY A 41 -8.79 -12.73 -22.58
C GLY A 41 -7.61 -11.97 -23.17
N SER A 42 -7.88 -11.35 -24.31
CA SER A 42 -7.00 -10.46 -25.09
C SER A 42 -6.19 -9.47 -24.22
N PRO A 43 -5.03 -8.93 -24.71
CA PRO A 43 -4.26 -7.90 -24.05
C PRO A 43 -5.01 -6.56 -24.15
N GLY A 44 -6.09 -6.43 -23.39
CA GLY A 44 -6.79 -5.19 -23.11
C GLY A 44 -6.47 -4.83 -21.67
N TYR A 45 -6.23 -3.57 -21.42
CA TYR A 45 -6.09 -2.98 -20.07
C TYR A 45 -7.37 -3.23 -19.24
N GLY A 46 -7.58 -4.47 -18.79
CA GLY A 46 -8.72 -4.90 -17.99
C GLY A 46 -8.27 -5.11 -16.56
N PHE A 47 -8.89 -4.39 -15.64
CA PHE A 47 -8.81 -4.69 -14.22
C PHE A 47 -9.15 -6.17 -13.99
N ALA A 48 -8.36 -6.86 -13.17
CA ALA A 48 -8.71 -8.22 -12.76
C ALA A 48 -10.15 -8.23 -12.19
N PRO A 49 -11.04 -9.09 -12.64
CA PRO A 49 -12.46 -9.03 -12.26
C PRO A 49 -12.73 -9.22 -10.76
N ASN A 50 -11.73 -9.61 -9.97
CA ASN A 50 -11.80 -9.81 -8.52
C ASN A 50 -10.85 -8.88 -7.74
N ALA A 51 -10.38 -7.79 -8.34
CA ALA A 51 -9.54 -6.84 -7.62
C ALA A 51 -10.38 -6.10 -6.56
N PRO A 52 -9.92 -5.97 -5.29
CA PRO A 52 -10.63 -5.29 -4.21
C PRO A 52 -10.59 -3.76 -4.34
N MET A 53 -10.44 -3.27 -5.56
CA MET A 53 -10.20 -1.86 -5.90
C MET A 53 -11.23 -0.88 -5.32
N PRO A 54 -12.57 -1.10 -5.50
CA PRO A 54 -13.55 -0.14 -5.02
C PRO A 54 -13.54 -0.02 -3.49
N ASP A 55 -13.36 -1.15 -2.79
CA ASP A 55 -13.38 -1.19 -1.34
C ASP A 55 -12.14 -0.50 -0.74
N VAL A 56 -10.95 -0.73 -1.32
CA VAL A 56 -9.71 -0.07 -0.88
C VAL A 56 -9.78 1.44 -1.07
N PHE A 57 -10.21 1.92 -2.24
CA PHE A 57 -10.32 3.37 -2.48
C PHE A 57 -11.40 4.04 -1.65
N LEU A 58 -12.50 3.34 -1.36
CA LEU A 58 -13.55 3.83 -0.48
C LEU A 58 -13.02 4.00 0.96
N VAL A 59 -12.36 2.98 1.49
CA VAL A 59 -11.76 3.01 2.84
C VAL A 59 -10.67 4.09 2.89
N LEU A 60 -9.76 4.15 1.92
CA LEU A 60 -8.73 5.17 1.81
C LEU A 60 -9.32 6.59 1.77
N THR A 61 -10.40 6.79 1.00
CA THR A 61 -11.09 8.09 0.93
C THR A 61 -11.62 8.51 2.30
N VAL A 62 -12.28 7.60 3.03
CA VAL A 62 -12.77 7.87 4.38
C VAL A 62 -11.62 8.22 5.32
N GLN A 63 -10.51 7.47 5.30
CA GLN A 63 -9.33 7.74 6.11
C GLN A 63 -8.75 9.14 5.82
N LEU A 64 -8.60 9.50 4.55
CA LEU A 64 -8.08 10.81 4.14
C LEU A 64 -9.04 11.95 4.53
N LEU A 65 -10.35 11.77 4.40
CA LEU A 65 -11.34 12.76 4.82
C LEU A 65 -11.31 12.98 6.33
N VAL A 66 -11.19 11.92 7.14
CA VAL A 66 -11.03 12.03 8.59
C VAL A 66 -9.76 12.81 8.91
N THR A 67 -8.62 12.45 8.32
CA THR A 67 -7.35 13.13 8.57
C THR A 67 -7.41 14.61 8.14
N PHE A 68 -7.96 14.89 6.97
CA PHE A 68 -8.14 16.25 6.49
C PHE A 68 -9.01 17.08 7.44
N SER A 69 -10.06 16.50 8.01
CA SER A 69 -10.91 17.16 9.01
C SER A 69 -10.12 17.51 10.27
N PHE A 70 -9.30 16.60 10.80
CA PHE A 70 -8.42 16.88 11.94
C PHE A 70 -7.41 18.00 11.64
N VAL A 71 -6.72 17.90 10.51
CA VAL A 71 -5.76 18.93 10.09
C VAL A 71 -6.43 20.29 9.96
N THR A 72 -7.62 20.37 9.34
CA THR A 72 -8.38 21.59 9.18
C THR A 72 -8.78 22.18 10.53
N VAL A 73 -9.39 21.39 11.41
CA VAL A 73 -9.83 21.86 12.74
C VAL A 73 -8.64 22.34 13.57
N PHE A 74 -7.54 21.61 13.60
CA PHE A 74 -6.36 21.95 14.40
C PHE A 74 -5.56 23.13 13.83
N THR A 75 -5.71 23.45 12.55
CA THR A 75 -5.03 24.56 11.89
C THR A 75 -5.87 25.85 11.93
N PHE A 76 -7.20 25.76 11.72
CA PHE A 76 -8.05 26.93 11.57
C PHE A 76 -8.77 27.35 12.85
N VAL A 77 -9.05 26.42 13.79
CA VAL A 77 -9.74 26.74 15.03
C VAL A 77 -8.72 27.09 16.12
N GLU A 78 -8.54 28.40 16.36
CA GLU A 78 -7.51 28.92 17.26
C GLU A 78 -7.60 28.34 18.69
N SER A 79 -8.81 28.20 19.23
CA SER A 79 -9.01 27.61 20.58
C SER A 79 -8.49 26.18 20.67
N ILE A 80 -8.72 25.37 19.63
CA ILE A 80 -8.24 23.98 19.57
C ILE A 80 -6.74 23.96 19.34
N LYS A 81 -6.22 24.81 18.47
CA LYS A 81 -4.78 24.96 18.18
C LYS A 81 -3.99 25.28 19.45
N VAL A 82 -4.48 26.22 20.26
CA VAL A 82 -3.86 26.57 21.55
C VAL A 82 -3.93 25.40 22.54
N PHE A 83 -5.09 24.75 22.65
CA PHE A 83 -5.26 23.58 23.52
C PHE A 83 -4.30 22.44 23.17
N VAL A 84 -4.22 22.10 21.90
CA VAL A 84 -3.37 21.01 21.40
C VAL A 84 -1.89 21.31 21.64
N LYS A 85 -1.46 22.56 21.41
CA LYS A 85 -0.08 23.00 21.70
C LYS A 85 0.26 22.97 23.18
N ALA A 86 -0.71 23.25 24.06
CA ALA A 86 -0.52 23.18 25.52
C ALA A 86 -0.43 21.74 26.05
N HIS A 87 -1.04 20.77 25.34
CA HIS A 87 -1.14 19.38 25.77
C HIS A 87 -0.34 18.42 24.88
N THR A 88 0.91 18.74 24.56
CA THR A 88 1.79 17.95 23.69
C THR A 88 1.98 16.49 24.12
N TRP A 89 1.77 16.15 25.38
CA TRP A 89 1.84 14.77 25.87
C TRP A 89 0.80 13.85 25.19
N THR A 90 -0.33 14.41 24.71
CA THR A 90 -1.35 13.65 23.99
C THR A 90 -0.86 13.09 22.66
N TYR A 91 0.19 13.70 22.08
CA TYR A 91 0.88 13.16 20.90
C TYR A 91 1.49 11.78 21.20
N PHE A 92 2.16 11.65 22.34
CA PHE A 92 2.78 10.38 22.73
C PHE A 92 1.75 9.29 23.01
N VAL A 93 0.60 9.66 23.59
CA VAL A 93 -0.53 8.73 23.79
C VAL A 93 -1.08 8.26 22.43
N SER A 94 -1.31 9.19 21.49
CA SER A 94 -1.79 8.84 20.16
C SER A 94 -0.76 7.98 19.40
N TYR A 95 0.53 8.27 19.57
CA TYR A 95 1.60 7.47 18.99
C TYR A 95 1.60 6.03 19.54
N ALA A 96 1.41 5.86 20.86
CA ALA A 96 1.31 4.54 21.47
C ALA A 96 0.08 3.76 20.94
N VAL A 97 -1.08 4.41 20.86
CA VAL A 97 -2.31 3.82 20.31
C VAL A 97 -2.11 3.44 18.84
N PHE A 98 -1.51 4.31 18.04
CA PHE A 98 -1.17 4.04 16.64
C PHE A 98 -0.27 2.81 16.53
N PHE A 99 0.81 2.76 17.31
CA PHE A 99 1.79 1.68 17.26
C PHE A 99 1.20 0.32 17.66
N VAL A 100 0.39 0.28 18.73
CA VAL A 100 -0.31 -0.93 19.15
C VAL A 100 -1.30 -1.41 18.08
N SER A 101 -2.06 -0.48 17.49
CA SER A 101 -3.01 -0.82 16.42
C SER A 101 -2.29 -1.31 15.16
N LEU A 102 -1.17 -0.69 14.81
CA LEU A 102 -0.33 -1.10 13.68
C LEU A 102 0.20 -2.53 13.86
N ILE A 103 0.77 -2.83 15.04
CA ILE A 103 1.26 -4.18 15.36
C ILE A 103 0.11 -5.18 15.29
N SER A 104 -1.06 -4.85 15.84
CA SER A 104 -2.23 -5.74 15.82
C SER A 104 -2.65 -6.11 14.39
N ILE A 105 -2.68 -5.16 13.47
CA ILE A 105 -3.03 -5.40 12.07
C ILE A 105 -1.90 -6.14 11.33
N SER A 106 -0.63 -5.80 11.61
CA SER A 106 0.52 -6.36 10.89
C SER A 106 0.89 -7.77 11.33
N CYS A 107 0.84 -8.05 12.66
CA CYS A 107 1.31 -9.31 13.22
C CYS A 107 0.20 -10.37 13.32
N CYS A 108 -1.07 -9.97 13.46
CA CYS A 108 -2.19 -10.89 13.65
C CYS A 108 -2.95 -11.08 12.34
N GLY A 109 -2.50 -11.99 11.47
CA GLY A 109 -3.11 -12.23 10.15
C GLY A 109 -4.59 -12.61 10.21
N GLU A 110 -5.01 -13.39 11.22
CA GLU A 110 -6.43 -13.72 11.42
C GLU A 110 -7.27 -12.49 11.81
N PHE A 111 -6.71 -11.60 12.62
CA PHE A 111 -7.37 -10.37 13.05
C PHE A 111 -7.55 -9.40 11.88
N ARG A 112 -6.56 -9.32 10.99
CA ARG A 112 -6.59 -8.52 9.77
C ARG A 112 -7.71 -8.93 8.80
N ARG A 113 -8.06 -10.22 8.75
CA ARG A 113 -9.06 -10.79 7.84
C ARG A 113 -10.44 -10.94 8.47
N LYS A 114 -10.57 -10.84 9.79
CA LYS A 114 -11.81 -11.09 10.51
C LYS A 114 -12.65 -9.82 10.62
N HIS A 115 -13.70 -9.73 9.79
CA HIS A 115 -14.73 -8.69 9.91
C HIS A 115 -15.58 -8.90 11.19
N PRO A 116 -15.92 -7.85 12.00
CA PRO A 116 -15.65 -6.42 11.82
C PRO A 116 -14.35 -5.91 12.49
N TRP A 117 -13.57 -6.77 13.15
CA TRP A 117 -12.43 -6.37 13.97
C TRP A 117 -11.31 -5.66 13.19
N ASN A 118 -11.12 -6.05 11.93
CA ASN A 118 -10.16 -5.41 11.03
C ASN A 118 -10.50 -3.93 10.78
N LEU A 119 -11.78 -3.60 10.56
CA LEU A 119 -12.22 -2.22 10.34
C LEU A 119 -12.18 -1.39 11.62
N ILE A 120 -12.46 -2.00 12.78
CA ILE A 120 -12.35 -1.32 14.09
C ILE A 120 -10.90 -0.92 14.35
N ALA A 121 -9.96 -1.86 14.20
CA ALA A 121 -8.54 -1.58 14.39
C ALA A 121 -8.03 -0.51 13.40
N LEU A 122 -8.44 -0.60 12.13
CA LEU A 122 -8.11 0.40 11.12
C LEU A 122 -8.67 1.79 11.48
N SER A 123 -9.90 1.85 12.00
CA SER A 123 -10.52 3.11 12.43
C SER A 123 -9.77 3.74 13.60
N ILE A 124 -9.39 2.95 14.61
CA ILE A 124 -8.59 3.41 15.75
C ILE A 124 -7.22 3.94 15.28
N LEU A 125 -6.56 3.21 14.39
CA LEU A 125 -5.28 3.60 13.79
C LEU A 125 -5.42 4.91 13.02
N THR A 126 -6.48 5.04 12.21
CA THR A 126 -6.76 6.25 11.43
C THR A 126 -6.99 7.46 12.33
N LEU A 127 -7.77 7.32 13.41
CA LEU A 127 -8.02 8.40 14.37
C LEU A 127 -6.74 8.82 15.09
N ALA A 128 -5.93 7.86 15.54
CA ALA A 128 -4.65 8.14 16.19
C ALA A 128 -3.68 8.86 15.26
N MET A 129 -3.56 8.40 14.01
CA MET A 129 -2.72 9.04 13.00
C MET A 129 -3.23 10.44 12.63
N SER A 130 -4.54 10.60 12.44
CA SER A 130 -5.17 11.88 12.12
C SER A 130 -4.92 12.93 13.21
N TYR A 131 -5.01 12.51 14.48
CA TYR A 131 -4.70 13.37 15.61
C TYR A 131 -3.23 13.81 15.61
N MET A 132 -2.28 12.87 15.41
CA MET A 132 -0.86 13.18 15.35
C MET A 132 -0.53 14.15 14.20
N VAL A 133 -1.06 13.89 13.02
CA VAL A 133 -0.84 14.73 11.83
C VAL A 133 -1.43 16.12 12.02
N GLY A 134 -2.66 16.22 12.55
CA GLY A 134 -3.31 17.49 12.89
C GLY A 134 -2.50 18.27 13.93
N MET A 135 -2.01 17.60 14.98
CA MET A 135 -1.14 18.21 15.97
C MET A 135 0.16 18.75 15.35
N ILE A 136 0.85 17.97 14.52
CA ILE A 136 2.05 18.43 13.81
C ILE A 136 1.72 19.67 12.97
N ALA A 137 0.65 19.62 12.18
CA ALA A 137 0.21 20.74 11.34
C ALA A 137 -0.09 22.01 12.15
N SER A 138 -0.63 21.89 13.36
CA SER A 138 -0.95 23.04 14.23
C SER A 138 0.25 23.88 14.64
N PHE A 139 1.47 23.35 14.59
CA PHE A 139 2.70 24.09 14.92
C PHE A 139 3.18 24.96 13.77
N TYR A 140 2.64 24.77 12.58
CA TYR A 140 3.06 25.50 11.37
C TYR A 140 2.05 26.56 10.96
N ASP A 141 2.46 27.46 10.05
CA ASP A 141 1.60 28.48 9.48
C ASP A 141 0.53 27.85 8.60
N THR A 142 -0.68 28.39 8.67
CA THR A 142 -1.83 27.93 7.91
C THR A 142 -1.53 27.88 6.40
N ASP A 143 -0.88 28.92 5.87
CA ASP A 143 -0.51 28.99 4.45
C ASP A 143 0.44 27.87 4.02
N SER A 144 1.39 27.53 4.88
CA SER A 144 2.32 26.41 4.64
C SER A 144 1.61 25.06 4.63
N VAL A 145 0.63 24.87 5.52
CA VAL A 145 -0.18 23.66 5.57
C VAL A 145 -1.05 23.53 4.33
N ILE A 146 -1.75 24.60 3.91
CA ILE A 146 -2.58 24.61 2.70
C ILE A 146 -1.73 24.29 1.46
N MET A 147 -0.57 24.92 1.35
CA MET A 147 0.36 24.67 0.24
C MET A 147 0.83 23.21 0.23
N ALA A 148 1.19 22.66 1.39
CA ALA A 148 1.61 21.27 1.50
C ALA A 148 0.49 20.29 1.11
N VAL A 149 -0.75 20.53 1.52
CA VAL A 149 -1.92 19.73 1.11
C VAL A 149 -2.10 19.76 -0.40
N GLY A 150 -2.04 20.95 -1.02
CA GLY A 150 -2.19 21.11 -2.46
C GLY A 150 -1.11 20.39 -3.26
N ILE A 151 0.15 20.53 -2.86
CA ILE A 151 1.29 19.85 -3.50
C ILE A 151 1.17 18.33 -3.33
N THR A 152 0.83 17.86 -2.11
CA THR A 152 0.66 16.43 -1.84
C THR A 152 -0.44 15.83 -2.71
N ALA A 153 -1.59 16.49 -2.81
CA ALA A 153 -2.70 16.03 -3.65
C ALA A 153 -2.27 15.91 -5.11
N LEU A 154 -1.54 16.90 -5.63
CA LEU A 154 -1.04 16.89 -7.00
C LEU A 154 -0.03 15.75 -7.23
N VAL A 155 0.92 15.57 -6.31
CA VAL A 155 1.93 14.50 -6.40
C VAL A 155 1.26 13.13 -6.35
N CYS A 156 0.38 12.89 -5.37
CA CYS A 156 -0.30 11.60 -5.23
C CYS A 156 -1.17 11.28 -6.45
N PHE A 157 -1.95 12.25 -6.96
CA PHE A 157 -2.75 12.07 -8.15
C PHE A 157 -1.89 11.71 -9.37
N THR A 158 -0.80 12.43 -9.59
CA THR A 158 0.13 12.18 -10.70
C THR A 158 0.76 10.78 -10.59
N VAL A 159 1.21 10.40 -9.38
CA VAL A 159 1.85 9.10 -9.14
C VAL A 159 0.88 7.95 -9.36
N VAL A 160 -0.34 8.06 -8.84
CA VAL A 160 -1.38 7.04 -9.02
C VAL A 160 -1.69 6.86 -10.51
N ILE A 161 -1.93 7.95 -11.27
CA ILE A 161 -2.17 7.85 -12.71
C ILE A 161 -0.98 7.25 -13.44
N PHE A 162 0.24 7.67 -13.11
CA PHE A 162 1.45 7.11 -13.70
C PHE A 162 1.57 5.61 -13.43
N SER A 163 1.32 5.18 -12.18
CA SER A 163 1.37 3.76 -11.79
C SER A 163 0.33 2.92 -12.52
N LEU A 164 -0.87 3.49 -12.78
CA LEU A 164 -1.93 2.83 -13.55
C LEU A 164 -1.55 2.64 -15.03
N GLN A 165 -0.84 3.59 -15.61
CA GLN A 165 -0.57 3.62 -17.06
C GLN A 165 0.77 2.99 -17.45
N THR A 166 1.72 2.89 -16.52
CA THR A 166 3.06 2.38 -16.83
C THR A 166 3.08 0.87 -17.04
N LYS A 167 3.87 0.43 -18.01
CA LYS A 167 4.15 -0.98 -18.28
C LYS A 167 5.29 -1.53 -17.40
N TYR A 168 6.06 -0.64 -16.77
CA TYR A 168 7.16 -1.03 -15.90
C TYR A 168 6.63 -1.62 -14.60
N ASP A 169 7.26 -2.70 -14.16
CA ASP A 169 6.96 -3.34 -12.88
C ASP A 169 7.86 -2.80 -11.77
N PHE A 170 7.30 -1.92 -10.94
CA PHE A 170 8.01 -1.38 -9.79
C PHE A 170 7.91 -2.28 -8.56
N THR A 171 7.03 -3.29 -8.57
CA THR A 171 6.81 -4.16 -7.40
C THR A 171 8.06 -4.97 -7.05
N SER A 172 8.90 -5.31 -8.04
CA SER A 172 10.20 -5.95 -7.83
C SER A 172 11.18 -5.10 -7.02
N CYS A 173 11.00 -3.77 -6.98
CA CYS A 173 11.84 -2.85 -6.23
C CYS A 173 11.43 -2.71 -4.75
N HIS A 174 10.35 -3.35 -4.29
CA HIS A 174 9.82 -3.21 -2.92
C HIS A 174 10.89 -3.50 -1.85
N GLY A 175 11.70 -4.54 -2.04
CA GLY A 175 12.80 -4.87 -1.12
C GLY A 175 13.89 -3.78 -1.06
N VAL A 176 14.21 -3.15 -2.19
CA VAL A 176 15.17 -2.04 -2.25
C VAL A 176 14.62 -0.82 -1.53
N LEU A 177 13.34 -0.50 -1.71
CA LEU A 177 12.68 0.61 -1.00
C LEU A 177 12.69 0.39 0.51
N PHE A 178 12.51 -0.85 0.97
CA PHE A 178 12.59 -1.18 2.40
C PHE A 178 13.99 -0.91 2.97
N VAL A 179 15.06 -1.27 2.24
CA VAL A 179 16.44 -0.94 2.63
C VAL A 179 16.64 0.58 2.67
N CYS A 180 16.14 1.30 1.65
CA CYS A 180 16.19 2.77 1.64
C CYS A 180 15.45 3.40 2.84
N LEU A 181 14.34 2.80 3.27
CA LEU A 181 13.60 3.23 4.46
C LEU A 181 14.46 3.09 5.73
N ILE A 182 15.17 1.96 5.90
CA ILE A 182 16.09 1.76 7.03
C ILE A 182 17.19 2.83 7.02
N VAL A 183 17.78 3.09 5.84
CA VAL A 183 18.79 4.15 5.69
C VAL A 183 18.22 5.52 6.06
N LEU A 184 16.98 5.82 5.64
CA LEU A 184 16.31 7.08 5.96
C LEU A 184 16.08 7.22 7.48
N ILE A 185 15.70 6.13 8.17
CA ILE A 185 15.55 6.11 9.63
C ILE A 185 16.90 6.40 10.33
N VAL A 186 17.98 5.76 9.90
CA VAL A 186 19.32 6.03 10.43
C VAL A 186 19.71 7.50 10.18
N PHE A 187 19.41 8.01 8.97
CA PHE A 187 19.66 9.41 8.63
C PHE A 187 18.84 10.38 9.49
N SER A 188 17.60 10.03 9.87
CA SER A 188 16.79 10.84 10.78
C SER A 188 17.46 11.01 12.15
N ILE A 189 18.08 9.94 12.67
CA ILE A 189 18.83 9.98 13.93
C ILE A 189 20.01 10.95 13.82
N LEU A 190 20.74 10.92 12.71
CA LEU A 190 21.84 11.88 12.48
C LEU A 190 21.35 13.33 12.43
N CYS A 191 20.18 13.59 11.81
CA CYS A 191 19.58 14.93 11.77
C CYS A 191 19.21 15.47 13.16
N ILE A 192 18.85 14.59 14.12
CA ILE A 192 18.57 14.99 15.50
C ILE A 192 19.84 15.54 16.19
N PHE A 193 21.00 14.93 15.93
CA PHE A 193 22.28 15.36 16.51
C PHE A 193 22.90 16.55 15.76
N ILE A 194 22.80 16.55 14.44
CA ILE A 194 23.39 17.58 13.57
C ILE A 194 22.27 18.52 13.11
N ARG A 195 21.96 19.52 13.92
CA ARG A 195 20.90 20.51 13.62
C ARG A 195 21.36 21.47 12.51
N ASN A 196 21.24 21.05 11.26
CA ASN A 196 21.58 21.85 10.08
C ASN A 196 20.38 21.94 9.14
N LYS A 197 19.96 23.17 8.79
CA LYS A 197 18.82 23.42 7.90
C LYS A 197 18.94 22.69 6.54
N ILE A 198 20.14 22.65 5.96
CA ILE A 198 20.39 21.99 4.68
C ILE A 198 20.19 20.48 4.82
N LEU A 199 20.73 19.90 5.91
CA LEU A 199 20.61 18.47 6.18
C LEU A 199 19.15 18.05 6.38
N ASP A 200 18.40 18.86 7.12
CA ASP A 200 16.96 18.64 7.33
C ASP A 200 16.16 18.73 6.02
N LEU A 201 16.53 19.67 5.13
CA LEU A 201 15.88 19.81 3.82
C LEU A 201 16.18 18.60 2.93
N VAL A 202 17.44 18.14 2.91
CA VAL A 202 17.85 16.94 2.16
C VAL A 202 17.11 15.71 2.69
N TYR A 203 17.05 15.55 4.03
CA TYR A 203 16.30 14.46 4.65
C TYR A 203 14.83 14.47 4.25
N ALA A 204 14.16 15.62 4.34
CA ALA A 204 12.76 15.74 3.98
C ALA A 204 12.53 15.46 2.49
N SER A 205 13.43 15.90 1.61
CA SER A 205 13.34 15.65 0.16
C SER A 205 13.52 14.17 -0.18
N LEU A 206 14.48 13.49 0.46
CA LEU A 206 14.68 12.05 0.29
C LEU A 206 13.50 11.25 0.84
N GLY A 207 12.93 11.68 1.96
CA GLY A 207 11.73 11.07 2.53
C GLY A 207 10.51 11.20 1.62
N ALA A 208 10.25 12.39 1.09
CA ALA A 208 9.18 12.62 0.14
C ALA A 208 9.32 11.75 -1.11
N LEU A 209 10.54 11.67 -1.68
CA LEU A 209 10.82 10.83 -2.84
C LEU A 209 10.60 9.34 -2.53
N LEU A 210 11.11 8.87 -1.39
CA LEU A 210 11.00 7.46 -0.99
C LEU A 210 9.53 7.03 -0.83
N PHE A 211 8.71 7.81 -0.11
CA PHE A 211 7.30 7.48 0.06
C PHE A 211 6.48 7.66 -1.23
N THR A 212 6.90 8.54 -2.13
CA THR A 212 6.34 8.62 -3.48
C THR A 212 6.61 7.33 -4.28
N CYS A 213 7.79 6.74 -4.14
CA CYS A 213 8.11 5.44 -4.74
C CYS A 213 7.31 4.30 -4.09
N PHE A 214 7.14 4.30 -2.75
CA PHE A 214 6.26 3.34 -2.08
C PHE A 214 4.83 3.45 -2.59
N LEU A 215 4.27 4.64 -2.67
CA LEU A 215 2.92 4.87 -3.22
C LEU A 215 2.77 4.30 -4.64
N ALA A 216 3.80 4.46 -5.50
CA ALA A 216 3.79 3.91 -6.85
C ALA A 216 3.75 2.36 -6.83
N VAL A 217 4.59 1.75 -6.00
CA VAL A 217 4.67 0.29 -5.84
C VAL A 217 3.37 -0.27 -5.26
N ASP A 218 2.87 0.32 -4.16
CA ASP A 218 1.66 -0.14 -3.48
C ASP A 218 0.42 -0.01 -4.37
N THR A 219 0.36 1.06 -5.19
CA THR A 219 -0.69 1.21 -6.21
C THR A 219 -0.61 0.07 -7.24
N GLN A 220 0.58 -0.31 -7.70
CA GLN A 220 0.74 -1.42 -8.65
C GLN A 220 0.43 -2.78 -8.02
N MET A 221 0.79 -2.99 -6.76
CA MET A 221 0.44 -4.22 -6.03
C MET A 221 -1.08 -4.37 -5.89
N LEU A 222 -1.77 -3.27 -5.63
CA LEU A 222 -3.24 -3.26 -5.56
C LEU A 222 -3.91 -3.61 -6.90
N LEU A 223 -3.32 -3.20 -8.02
CA LEU A 223 -3.88 -3.47 -9.35
C LEU A 223 -3.93 -4.95 -9.72
N GLY A 224 -3.18 -5.80 -9.03
CA GLY A 224 -3.20 -7.25 -9.25
C GLY A 224 -2.62 -7.73 -10.59
N ASN A 225 -2.07 -6.83 -11.39
CA ASN A 225 -1.52 -7.13 -12.72
C ASN A 225 -0.02 -7.47 -12.69
N LYS A 226 0.57 -7.55 -11.50
CA LYS A 226 2.01 -7.72 -11.29
C LYS A 226 2.29 -8.96 -10.42
N GLU A 227 3.56 -9.35 -10.35
CA GLU A 227 4.00 -10.57 -9.66
C GLU A 227 3.62 -10.61 -8.16
N MET A 228 3.55 -9.46 -7.51
CA MET A 228 3.26 -9.32 -6.07
C MET A 228 1.85 -8.76 -5.79
N ALA A 229 0.85 -9.19 -6.54
CA ALA A 229 -0.53 -8.76 -6.36
C ALA A 229 -1.08 -9.12 -4.97
N LEU A 230 -1.80 -8.18 -4.35
CA LEU A 230 -2.50 -8.40 -3.08
C LEU A 230 -3.74 -9.28 -3.27
N SER A 231 -4.03 -10.13 -2.29
CA SER A 231 -5.28 -10.91 -2.29
C SER A 231 -6.48 -10.00 -1.99
N PRO A 232 -7.67 -10.33 -2.52
CA PRO A 232 -8.89 -9.57 -2.26
C PRO A 232 -9.23 -9.43 -0.76
N GLU A 233 -8.78 -10.37 0.06
CA GLU A 233 -9.02 -10.39 1.50
C GLU A 233 -8.14 -9.40 2.28
N ASP A 234 -7.08 -8.88 1.64
CA ASP A 234 -6.10 -7.98 2.28
C ASP A 234 -6.39 -6.48 2.03
N TYR A 235 -7.63 -6.12 1.66
CA TYR A 235 -8.02 -4.73 1.35
C TYR A 235 -7.73 -3.74 2.50
N VAL A 236 -7.84 -4.18 3.76
CA VAL A 236 -7.52 -3.36 4.94
C VAL A 236 -6.04 -3.02 4.99
N PHE A 237 -5.19 -4.00 4.69
CA PHE A 237 -3.74 -3.77 4.66
C PHE A 237 -3.34 -2.89 3.47
N ALA A 238 -3.94 -3.10 2.31
CA ALA A 238 -3.71 -2.28 1.13
C ALA A 238 -4.09 -0.81 1.35
N SER A 239 -5.29 -0.56 1.93
CA SER A 239 -5.71 0.81 2.26
C SER A 239 -4.82 1.46 3.31
N LEU A 240 -4.36 0.69 4.30
CA LEU A 240 -3.42 1.17 5.33
C LEU A 240 -2.07 1.57 4.73
N SER A 241 -1.49 0.75 3.84
CA SER A 241 -0.22 1.08 3.16
C SER A 241 -0.34 2.38 2.37
N LEU A 242 -1.33 2.46 1.46
CA LEU A 242 -1.55 3.67 0.66
C LEU A 242 -1.82 4.92 1.52
N TYR A 243 -2.62 4.77 2.58
CA TYR A 243 -2.88 5.84 3.54
C TYR A 243 -1.60 6.33 4.20
N THR A 244 -0.77 5.41 4.70
CA THR A 244 0.48 5.73 5.38
C THR A 244 1.46 6.43 4.43
N ASP A 245 1.55 6.00 3.17
CA ASP A 245 2.40 6.63 2.17
C ASP A 245 1.97 8.07 1.90
N ILE A 246 0.68 8.31 1.67
CA ILE A 246 0.13 9.65 1.41
C ILE A 246 0.39 10.58 2.60
N ILE A 247 0.19 10.10 3.83
CA ILE A 247 0.43 10.90 5.03
C ILE A 247 1.91 11.23 5.20
N ASN A 248 2.80 10.28 4.96
CA ASN A 248 4.24 10.54 5.02
C ASN A 248 4.68 11.54 3.94
N ILE A 249 4.19 11.40 2.69
CA ILE A 249 4.42 12.38 1.63
C ILE A 249 3.99 13.78 2.08
N PHE A 250 2.79 13.90 2.67
CA PHE A 250 2.30 15.18 3.20
C PHE A 250 3.23 15.76 4.25
N LEU A 251 3.64 14.97 5.25
CA LEU A 251 4.51 15.45 6.33
C LEU A 251 5.89 15.88 5.82
N TYR A 252 6.48 15.15 4.89
CA TYR A 252 7.75 15.53 4.28
C TYR A 252 7.63 16.76 3.39
N ILE A 253 6.56 16.88 2.59
CA ILE A 253 6.30 18.09 1.80
C ILE A 253 6.06 19.30 2.73
N LEU A 254 5.31 19.13 3.81
CA LEU A 254 5.12 20.19 4.81
C LEU A 254 6.46 20.65 5.39
N ALA A 255 7.34 19.70 5.74
CA ALA A 255 8.68 20.01 6.23
C ALA A 255 9.51 20.78 5.19
N ILE A 256 9.46 20.41 3.90
CA ILE A 256 10.14 21.10 2.81
C ILE A 256 9.59 22.54 2.66
N VAL A 257 8.27 22.70 2.60
CA VAL A 257 7.63 24.02 2.43
C VAL A 257 8.01 24.96 3.58
N VAL A 258 7.92 24.49 4.81
CA VAL A 258 8.28 25.29 6.00
C VAL A 258 9.76 25.65 6.00
N ARG A 259 10.65 24.71 5.65
CA ARG A 259 12.11 24.98 5.62
C ARG A 259 12.53 25.89 4.49
N SER A 260 11.82 25.88 3.36
CA SER A 260 12.10 26.76 2.23
C SER A 260 11.63 28.21 2.46
N ARG A 261 10.65 28.42 3.36
CA ARG A 261 10.11 29.76 3.71
C ARG A 261 10.88 30.45 4.83
N ASN A 262 11.62 29.69 5.65
CA ASN A 262 12.44 30.18 6.78
C ASN A 262 13.94 30.20 6.43
#